data_938544b878f954fe8c388880ae55e94c
#
_entry.id   938544b878f954fe8c388880ae55e94c
#
_cell.length_a   1.000
_cell.length_b   1.000
_cell.length_c   1.000
_cell.angle_alpha   90.00
_cell.angle_beta   90.00
_cell.angle_gamma   90.00
#
_symmetry.space_group_name_H-M   'P 1'
#
loop_
_entity.id
_entity.type
_entity.pdbx_description
1 polymer ?
#
loop_
_entity_poly.entity_id
_entity_poly.type
_entity_poly.pdbx_seq_one_letter_code
_entity_poly.pdbx_strand_id
1 'polypeptide(L)'
;MSRSVSFIFILLLASCSVEKEANKQVTTELHDVLSEIRGEIVPVSVILPPGFKNNSESLPLLINLHGGGGTRDNLLRQLNTYQEMFDEGILPPLVVISFSGGPISYYQGTWETFVTDELPKWAAEKYGISLKPEHTLLTGISMGGYGSLKIGLKNPERFIAIAPMEPAIMPILEFPQEPHKRNSWWTPMQIYEDVWGKPFDPQKFIDDNPANIAVANAQRIRDSGLNIYLEVGDEDFIQLHDGAEFLHRVFWDNDIRHEYHLVRWADHVGLSMHNRTKEAHAFLAAALMGGKSEPIDLPLTPEQLQYAQSVFGEGEIDTEPTSIMREDLRLAPTIHAELWKPLKRLAKDDPDMKRAYGKLPKTTIIQEK
;
A
#
# COMPACT_ATOMS: atom_id res chain seq x y z
N MET A 1 23.33 88.50 -12.14
CA MET A 1 22.11 87.69 -12.18
C MET A 1 22.49 86.19 -12.25
N SER A 2 22.62 85.56 -11.11
CA SER A 2 22.97 84.15 -10.99
C SER A 2 21.70 83.36 -10.68
N ARG A 3 21.32 82.43 -11.55
CA ARG A 3 20.18 81.48 -11.31
C ARG A 3 20.75 80.19 -10.74
N SER A 4 20.49 79.95 -9.46
CA SER A 4 20.72 78.66 -8.82
C SER A 4 19.62 77.66 -9.20
N VAL A 5 20.02 76.52 -9.79
CA VAL A 5 19.15 75.42 -10.09
C VAL A 5 19.33 74.41 -8.95
N SER A 6 18.28 74.24 -8.12
CA SER A 6 18.25 73.19 -7.10
C SER A 6 17.81 71.87 -7.72
N PHE A 7 18.70 70.89 -7.70
CA PHE A 7 18.37 69.47 -8.00
C PHE A 7 17.78 68.82 -6.77
N ILE A 8 16.50 68.44 -6.85
CA ILE A 8 15.86 67.63 -5.86
C ILE A 8 16.15 66.19 -6.24
N PHE A 9 16.97 65.48 -5.42
CA PHE A 9 17.17 64.04 -5.51
C PHE A 9 16.00 63.34 -4.78
N ILE A 10 15.10 62.73 -5.54
CA ILE A 10 14.08 61.80 -4.99
C ILE A 10 14.75 60.47 -4.79
N LEU A 11 15.08 60.13 -3.56
CA LEU A 11 15.45 58.75 -3.16
C LEU A 11 14.17 57.88 -3.21
N LEU A 12 14.03 57.09 -4.25
CA LEU A 12 13.12 55.94 -4.27
C LEU A 12 13.70 54.85 -3.36
N LEU A 13 13.19 54.76 -2.13
CA LEU A 13 13.36 53.61 -1.28
C LEU A 13 12.58 52.45 -1.90
N ALA A 14 13.25 51.61 -2.67
CA ALA A 14 12.75 50.29 -3.02
C ALA A 14 12.72 49.49 -1.72
N SER A 15 11.54 49.39 -1.10
CA SER A 15 11.29 48.40 -0.08
C SER A 15 11.30 47.04 -0.75
N CYS A 16 12.45 46.39 -0.81
CA CYS A 16 12.54 44.96 -1.03
C CYS A 16 11.88 44.29 0.18
N SER A 17 10.65 43.87 0.03
CA SER A 17 10.06 42.87 0.93
C SER A 17 10.90 41.62 0.78
N VAL A 18 11.75 41.36 1.76
CA VAL A 18 12.37 40.05 1.94
C VAL A 18 11.20 39.13 2.29
N GLU A 19 10.60 38.48 1.29
CA GLU A 19 9.82 37.27 1.53
C GLU A 19 10.79 36.34 2.25
N LYS A 20 10.46 36.03 3.50
CA LYS A 20 11.16 34.99 4.26
C LYS A 20 11.15 33.75 3.37
N GLU A 21 12.33 33.33 2.87
CA GLU A 21 12.45 32.05 2.13
C GLU A 21 11.72 30.99 2.94
N ALA A 22 10.74 30.39 2.30
CA ALA A 22 10.00 29.27 2.92
C ALA A 22 11.04 28.24 3.33
N ASN A 23 10.93 27.74 4.56
CA ASN A 23 11.83 26.71 5.08
C ASN A 23 11.77 25.50 4.12
N LYS A 24 12.88 25.23 3.42
CA LYS A 24 12.99 24.13 2.45
C LYS A 24 13.19 22.77 3.12
N GLN A 25 13.36 22.75 4.42
CA GLN A 25 13.62 21.52 5.19
C GLN A 25 12.34 20.99 5.81
N VAL A 26 12.23 19.64 5.85
CA VAL A 26 11.21 18.99 6.67
C VAL A 26 11.39 19.36 8.13
N THR A 27 10.31 19.42 8.87
CA THR A 27 10.34 19.68 10.32
C THR A 27 9.82 18.45 11.07
N THR A 28 10.41 18.13 12.20
CA THR A 28 9.99 17.00 13.04
C THR A 28 9.45 17.48 14.37
N GLU A 29 8.38 16.82 14.81
CA GLU A 29 7.83 17.03 16.15
C GLU A 29 7.63 15.70 16.86
N LEU A 30 7.80 15.71 18.19
CA LEU A 30 7.54 14.58 19.08
C LEU A 30 6.41 14.93 20.03
N HIS A 31 5.45 14.04 20.16
CA HIS A 31 4.29 14.21 21.02
C HIS A 31 4.05 12.98 21.87
N ASP A 32 3.45 13.21 23.02
CA ASP A 32 2.90 12.19 23.88
C ASP A 32 1.36 12.38 23.85
N VAL A 33 0.68 11.52 23.09
CA VAL A 33 -0.76 11.62 22.81
C VAL A 33 -1.50 10.71 23.79
N LEU A 34 -2.42 11.27 24.58
CA LEU A 34 -3.32 10.47 25.39
C LEU A 34 -4.33 9.77 24.48
N SER A 35 -4.30 8.45 24.42
CA SER A 35 -5.32 7.65 23.76
C SER A 35 -6.42 7.33 24.76
N GLU A 36 -7.63 7.78 24.53
CA GLU A 36 -8.79 7.47 25.36
C GLU A 36 -9.18 6.00 25.25
N ILE A 37 -9.12 5.46 24.02
CA ILE A 37 -9.45 4.07 23.73
C ILE A 37 -8.52 3.09 24.37
N ARG A 38 -7.23 3.46 24.49
CA ARG A 38 -6.20 2.62 25.08
C ARG A 38 -6.00 2.89 26.57
N GLY A 39 -6.43 4.06 27.06
CA GLY A 39 -6.22 4.51 28.43
C GLY A 39 -4.74 4.74 28.77
N GLU A 40 -3.91 5.02 27.77
CA GLU A 40 -2.46 5.20 27.93
C GLU A 40 -1.91 6.34 27.06
N ILE A 41 -0.73 6.82 27.41
CA ILE A 41 0.01 7.77 26.57
C ILE A 41 0.70 7.00 25.43
N VAL A 42 0.44 7.42 24.21
CA VAL A 42 1.07 6.89 23.01
C VAL A 42 2.11 7.88 22.49
N PRO A 43 3.41 7.53 22.50
CA PRO A 43 4.43 8.36 21.90
C PRO A 43 4.29 8.43 20.38
N VAL A 44 4.25 9.65 19.83
CA VAL A 44 4.03 9.94 18.41
C VAL A 44 5.19 10.76 17.86
N SER A 45 5.63 10.50 16.65
CA SER A 45 6.54 11.34 15.87
C SER A 45 5.84 11.81 14.57
N VAL A 46 6.14 13.04 14.20
CA VAL A 46 5.55 13.70 13.04
C VAL A 46 6.65 14.28 12.17
N ILE A 47 6.53 14.11 10.84
CA ILE A 47 7.29 14.84 9.85
C ILE A 47 6.32 15.80 9.14
N LEU A 48 6.64 17.08 9.17
CA LEU A 48 5.92 18.12 8.46
C LEU A 48 6.66 18.45 7.16
N PRO A 49 5.96 18.66 6.04
CA PRO A 49 6.59 18.93 4.74
C PRO A 49 7.30 20.27 4.74
N PRO A 50 8.27 20.49 3.83
CA PRO A 50 8.92 21.77 3.65
C PRO A 50 7.91 22.92 3.49
N GLY A 51 8.14 24.01 4.20
CA GLY A 51 7.26 25.20 4.15
C GLY A 51 5.91 25.03 4.84
N PHE A 52 5.71 23.99 5.62
CA PHE A 52 4.48 23.78 6.36
C PHE A 52 4.04 25.01 7.16
N LYS A 53 2.79 25.39 7.00
CA LYS A 53 2.14 26.45 7.80
C LYS A 53 0.82 25.90 8.33
N ASN A 54 0.66 25.94 9.62
CA ASN A 54 -0.60 25.53 10.24
C ASN A 54 -1.75 26.40 9.68
N ASN A 55 -2.84 25.78 9.26
CA ASN A 55 -4.05 26.41 8.70
C ASN A 55 -3.97 26.97 7.26
N SER A 56 -2.97 26.59 6.44
CA SER A 56 -2.92 27.08 5.06
C SER A 56 -3.73 26.24 4.07
N GLU A 57 -3.68 24.92 4.18
CA GLU A 57 -4.40 23.95 3.36
C GLU A 57 -4.61 22.67 4.14
N SER A 58 -5.69 21.94 3.84
CA SER A 58 -5.97 20.65 4.47
C SER A 58 -5.12 19.57 3.82
N LEU A 59 -3.91 19.34 4.35
CA LEU A 59 -2.95 18.38 3.81
C LEU A 59 -3.40 16.92 4.01
N PRO A 60 -2.96 16.01 3.13
CA PRO A 60 -3.11 14.58 3.33
C PRO A 60 -2.30 14.07 4.53
N LEU A 61 -2.74 12.93 5.05
CA LEU A 61 -2.09 12.19 6.13
C LEU A 61 -1.49 10.88 5.63
N LEU A 62 -0.23 10.63 5.93
CA LEU A 62 0.42 9.33 5.81
C LEU A 62 0.72 8.77 7.20
N ILE A 63 0.14 7.62 7.53
CA ILE A 63 0.46 6.88 8.75
C ILE A 63 1.49 5.81 8.42
N ASN A 64 2.62 5.82 9.13
CA ASN A 64 3.73 4.88 8.94
C ASN A 64 3.89 3.99 10.17
N LEU A 65 3.63 2.70 10.03
CA LEU A 65 3.68 1.71 11.10
C LEU A 65 5.08 1.07 11.18
N HIS A 66 5.70 1.12 12.37
CA HIS A 66 7.02 0.53 12.57
C HIS A 66 7.03 -1.00 12.58
N GLY A 67 8.17 -1.62 12.26
CA GLY A 67 8.39 -3.06 12.36
C GLY A 67 8.57 -3.57 13.78
N GLY A 68 8.73 -4.88 13.96
CA GLY A 68 8.97 -5.51 15.24
C GLY A 68 10.17 -4.90 15.99
N GLY A 69 10.04 -4.69 17.31
CA GLY A 69 11.04 -4.02 18.12
C GLY A 69 11.19 -2.52 17.91
N GLY A 70 10.39 -1.94 16.99
CA GLY A 70 10.44 -0.52 16.67
C GLY A 70 9.66 0.36 17.64
N THR A 71 9.82 1.68 17.43
CA THR A 71 9.12 2.75 18.13
C THR A 71 8.83 3.90 17.15
N ARG A 72 8.20 4.97 17.62
CA ARG A 72 8.04 6.22 16.87
C ARG A 72 9.36 6.73 16.25
N ASP A 73 10.49 6.44 16.86
CA ASP A 73 11.81 6.94 16.42
C ASP A 73 12.28 6.30 15.10
N ASN A 74 11.65 5.20 14.67
CA ASN A 74 11.95 4.60 13.36
C ASN A 74 11.64 5.57 12.22
N LEU A 75 10.61 6.41 12.35
CA LEU A 75 10.30 7.46 11.37
C LEU A 75 11.44 8.48 11.29
N LEU A 76 12.02 8.87 12.42
CA LEU A 76 13.10 9.88 12.44
C LEU A 76 14.38 9.39 11.77
N ARG A 77 14.62 8.07 11.75
CA ARG A 77 15.76 7.48 11.03
C ARG A 77 15.60 7.58 9.51
N GLN A 78 14.39 7.79 9.01
CA GLN A 78 14.08 7.95 7.59
C GLN A 78 13.99 9.43 7.17
N LEU A 79 14.35 10.37 8.04
CA LEU A 79 14.18 11.81 7.79
C LEU A 79 14.82 12.28 6.48
N ASN A 80 16.04 11.81 6.19
CA ASN A 80 16.74 12.15 4.96
C ASN A 80 15.98 11.62 3.72
N THR A 81 15.44 10.40 3.80
CA THR A 81 14.66 9.81 2.70
C THR A 81 13.38 10.60 2.46
N TYR A 82 12.70 11.06 3.52
CA TYR A 82 11.53 11.93 3.37
C TYR A 82 11.90 13.30 2.78
N GLN A 83 13.02 13.90 3.24
CA GLN A 83 13.52 15.14 2.66
C GLN A 83 13.77 15.00 1.15
N GLU A 84 14.48 13.94 0.75
CA GLU A 84 14.75 13.66 -0.66
C GLU A 84 13.45 13.48 -1.45
N MET A 85 12.47 12.72 -0.93
CA MET A 85 11.19 12.50 -1.62
C MET A 85 10.39 13.80 -1.83
N PHE A 86 10.46 14.75 -0.90
CA PHE A 86 9.87 16.08 -1.10
C PHE A 86 10.66 16.91 -2.08
N ASP A 87 11.99 16.90 -1.99
CA ASP A 87 12.87 17.70 -2.89
C ASP A 87 12.80 17.23 -4.34
N GLU A 88 12.67 15.91 -4.55
CA GLU A 88 12.53 15.29 -5.87
C GLU A 88 11.08 15.33 -6.41
N GLY A 89 10.12 15.78 -5.60
CA GLY A 89 8.70 15.83 -5.98
C GLY A 89 8.03 14.45 -6.07
N ILE A 90 8.62 13.43 -5.45
CA ILE A 90 7.99 12.10 -5.32
C ILE A 90 6.76 12.19 -4.43
N LEU A 91 6.88 12.88 -3.29
CA LEU A 91 5.76 13.16 -2.40
C LEU A 91 5.22 14.57 -2.59
N PRO A 92 3.91 14.75 -2.74
CA PRO A 92 3.29 16.05 -2.56
C PRO A 92 3.36 16.48 -1.09
N PRO A 93 3.13 17.75 -0.75
CA PRO A 93 3.03 18.17 0.63
C PRO A 93 1.99 17.35 1.40
N LEU A 94 2.43 16.61 2.42
CA LEU A 94 1.59 15.80 3.31
C LEU A 94 2.24 15.69 4.70
N VAL A 95 1.44 15.36 5.71
CA VAL A 95 1.92 15.12 7.07
C VAL A 95 2.17 13.62 7.24
N VAL A 96 3.35 13.26 7.74
CA VAL A 96 3.70 11.86 8.03
C VAL A 96 3.72 11.64 9.53
N ILE A 97 3.03 10.60 10.00
CA ILE A 97 2.94 10.28 11.42
C ILE A 97 3.32 8.82 11.66
N SER A 98 4.14 8.58 12.67
CA SER A 98 4.38 7.27 13.25
C SER A 98 4.18 7.31 14.76
N PHE A 99 3.94 6.15 15.37
CA PHE A 99 3.73 6.06 16.81
C PHE A 99 4.33 4.76 17.37
N SER A 100 4.54 4.71 18.68
CA SER A 100 5.03 3.50 19.34
C SER A 100 3.87 2.53 19.58
N GLY A 101 3.68 1.58 18.66
CA GLY A 101 2.61 0.58 18.68
C GLY A 101 2.93 -0.69 19.50
N GLY A 102 3.99 -0.66 20.31
CA GLY A 102 4.47 -1.82 21.05
C GLY A 102 5.45 -2.69 20.25
N PRO A 103 6.37 -3.39 20.95
CA PRO A 103 7.50 -4.06 20.30
C PRO A 103 7.11 -5.26 19.42
N ILE A 104 6.08 -6.02 19.82
CA ILE A 104 5.56 -7.19 19.09
C ILE A 104 4.03 -7.19 19.23
N SER A 105 3.37 -6.15 18.77
CA SER A 105 1.93 -5.98 18.93
C SER A 105 1.11 -6.52 17.76
N TYR A 106 1.71 -6.61 16.57
CA TYR A 106 0.99 -6.85 15.32
C TYR A 106 -0.23 -5.92 15.16
N TYR A 107 -0.18 -4.78 15.86
CA TYR A 107 -1.26 -3.79 15.90
C TYR A 107 -2.61 -4.39 16.28
N GLN A 108 -2.61 -5.27 17.30
CA GLN A 108 -3.79 -5.98 17.80
C GLN A 108 -4.72 -5.08 18.62
N GLY A 109 -5.98 -5.49 18.71
CA GLY A 109 -6.98 -4.87 19.57
C GLY A 109 -7.27 -3.41 19.19
N THR A 110 -7.20 -2.54 20.16
CA THR A 110 -7.56 -1.12 20.01
C THR A 110 -6.61 -0.30 19.12
N TRP A 111 -5.49 -0.86 18.67
CA TRP A 111 -4.61 -0.17 17.69
C TRP A 111 -5.33 0.12 16.37
N GLU A 112 -6.23 -0.75 15.95
CA GLU A 112 -7.02 -0.52 14.74
C GLU A 112 -7.82 0.78 14.86
N THR A 113 -8.59 0.94 15.94
CA THR A 113 -9.38 2.16 16.19
C THR A 113 -8.50 3.39 16.43
N PHE A 114 -7.34 3.22 17.08
CA PHE A 114 -6.38 4.31 17.22
C PHE A 114 -5.93 4.83 15.86
N VAL A 115 -5.58 3.95 14.92
CA VAL A 115 -5.10 4.31 13.57
C VAL A 115 -6.22 4.87 12.69
N THR A 116 -7.43 4.33 12.79
CA THR A 116 -8.53 4.72 11.90
C THR A 116 -9.33 5.91 12.42
N ASP A 117 -9.24 6.26 13.69
CA ASP A 117 -10.10 7.27 14.31
C ASP A 117 -9.34 8.26 15.22
N GLU A 118 -8.70 7.83 16.30
CA GLU A 118 -8.10 8.76 17.27
C GLU A 118 -6.91 9.53 16.69
N LEU A 119 -5.95 8.84 16.08
CA LEU A 119 -4.74 9.47 15.54
C LEU A 119 -5.05 10.48 14.43
N PRO A 120 -5.91 10.17 13.44
CA PRO A 120 -6.32 11.15 12.43
C PRO A 120 -7.03 12.37 13.02
N LYS A 121 -7.93 12.20 14.00
CA LYS A 121 -8.62 13.30 14.66
C LYS A 121 -7.64 14.22 15.40
N TRP A 122 -6.75 13.62 16.20
CA TRP A 122 -5.70 14.36 16.88
C TRP A 122 -4.82 15.15 15.88
N ALA A 123 -4.45 14.51 14.77
CA ALA A 123 -3.64 15.16 13.75
C ALA A 123 -4.39 16.30 13.04
N ALA A 124 -5.70 16.14 12.81
CA ALA A 124 -6.52 17.18 12.22
C ALA A 124 -6.66 18.40 13.16
N GLU A 125 -6.86 18.18 14.43
CA GLU A 125 -6.91 19.25 15.45
C GLU A 125 -5.56 19.98 15.56
N LYS A 126 -4.45 19.22 15.47
CA LYS A 126 -3.11 19.75 15.68
C LYS A 126 -2.54 20.47 14.44
N TYR A 127 -2.77 19.90 13.25
CA TYR A 127 -2.10 20.32 12.01
C TYR A 127 -3.08 20.75 10.90
N GLY A 128 -4.39 20.66 11.12
CA GLY A 128 -5.38 21.00 10.11
C GLY A 128 -5.40 20.06 8.92
N ILE A 129 -5.01 18.78 9.10
CA ILE A 129 -5.03 17.78 8.01
C ILE A 129 -6.47 17.43 7.59
N SER A 130 -6.58 16.87 6.40
CA SER A 130 -7.84 16.34 5.88
C SER A 130 -8.19 15.01 6.55
N LEU A 131 -9.46 14.87 6.96
CA LEU A 131 -10.02 13.60 7.43
C LEU A 131 -10.72 12.80 6.32
N LYS A 132 -10.61 13.26 5.07
CA LYS A 132 -11.21 12.54 3.94
C LYS A 132 -10.43 11.25 3.65
N PRO A 133 -11.11 10.13 3.39
CA PRO A 133 -10.43 8.89 3.00
C PRO A 133 -9.48 9.07 1.82
N GLU A 134 -9.86 9.90 0.84
CA GLU A 134 -9.07 10.21 -0.36
C GLU A 134 -7.74 10.92 -0.04
N HIS A 135 -7.58 11.39 1.19
CA HIS A 135 -6.38 12.07 1.69
C HIS A 135 -5.66 11.28 2.79
N THR A 136 -6.04 10.02 3.02
CA THR A 136 -5.45 9.19 4.08
C THR A 136 -4.72 7.99 3.49
N LEU A 137 -3.47 7.85 3.85
CA LEU A 137 -2.54 6.83 3.38
C LEU A 137 -2.03 6.01 4.57
N LEU A 138 -1.74 4.73 4.33
CA LEU A 138 -1.19 3.85 5.35
C LEU A 138 -0.03 3.04 4.79
N THR A 139 1.08 2.99 5.50
CA THR A 139 2.25 2.17 5.16
C THR A 139 2.86 1.56 6.41
N GLY A 140 3.75 0.63 6.22
CA GLY A 140 4.52 0.04 7.31
C GLY A 140 5.41 -1.08 6.81
N ILE A 141 6.40 -1.43 7.63
CA ILE A 141 7.36 -2.47 7.31
C ILE A 141 7.24 -3.66 8.28
N SER A 142 7.41 -4.89 7.78
CA SER A 142 7.46 -6.10 8.61
C SER A 142 6.18 -6.26 9.45
N MET A 143 6.25 -6.24 10.77
CA MET A 143 5.09 -6.14 11.66
C MET A 143 4.17 -4.96 11.29
N GLY A 144 4.75 -3.81 10.91
CA GLY A 144 3.98 -2.65 10.42
C GLY A 144 3.35 -2.89 9.05
N GLY A 145 4.00 -3.66 8.18
CA GLY A 145 3.43 -4.14 6.92
C GLY A 145 2.21 -5.04 7.15
N TYR A 146 2.30 -5.96 8.11
CA TYR A 146 1.16 -6.75 8.57
C TYR A 146 0.04 -5.85 9.10
N GLY A 147 0.38 -4.89 9.97
CA GLY A 147 -0.58 -3.94 10.54
C GLY A 147 -1.29 -3.10 9.49
N SER A 148 -0.56 -2.60 8.49
CA SER A 148 -1.14 -1.81 7.41
C SER A 148 -2.08 -2.62 6.52
N LEU A 149 -1.76 -3.88 6.24
CA LEU A 149 -2.66 -4.80 5.55
C LEU A 149 -3.91 -5.08 6.40
N LYS A 150 -3.73 -5.54 7.64
CA LYS A 150 -4.85 -5.86 8.51
C LYS A 150 -5.82 -4.69 8.66
N ILE A 151 -5.31 -3.51 9.00
CA ILE A 151 -6.13 -2.32 9.23
C ILE A 151 -6.75 -1.83 7.92
N GLY A 152 -5.97 -1.78 6.83
CA GLY A 152 -6.45 -1.32 5.53
C GLY A 152 -7.51 -2.23 4.93
N LEU A 153 -7.31 -3.56 4.97
CA LEU A 153 -8.28 -4.52 4.44
C LEU A 153 -9.54 -4.68 5.30
N LYS A 154 -9.47 -4.41 6.61
CA LYS A 154 -10.64 -4.31 7.47
C LYS A 154 -11.43 -3.02 7.27
N ASN A 155 -10.78 -1.93 6.88
CA ASN A 155 -11.36 -0.60 6.75
C ASN A 155 -11.02 0.03 5.38
N PRO A 156 -11.30 -0.64 4.25
CA PRO A 156 -10.80 -0.24 2.95
C PRO A 156 -11.34 1.12 2.48
N GLU A 157 -12.49 1.54 2.98
CA GLU A 157 -13.07 2.85 2.67
C GLU A 157 -12.41 4.02 3.42
N ARG A 158 -11.55 3.75 4.41
CA ARG A 158 -10.86 4.79 5.21
C ARG A 158 -9.58 5.30 4.56
N PHE A 159 -9.07 4.61 3.55
CA PHE A 159 -7.79 4.92 2.93
C PHE A 159 -7.92 5.00 1.41
N ILE A 160 -7.17 5.91 0.80
CA ILE A 160 -7.03 5.93 -0.66
C ILE A 160 -6.04 4.85 -1.11
N ALA A 161 -4.98 4.62 -0.34
CA ALA A 161 -3.97 3.62 -0.64
C ALA A 161 -3.29 3.08 0.62
N ILE A 162 -2.82 1.83 0.52
CA ILE A 162 -1.92 1.20 1.47
C ILE A 162 -0.67 0.65 0.77
N ALA A 163 0.48 0.78 1.43
CA ALA A 163 1.74 0.27 0.89
C ALA A 163 2.49 -0.55 1.96
N PRO A 164 2.05 -1.79 2.23
CA PRO A 164 2.77 -2.72 3.08
C PRO A 164 4.10 -3.15 2.46
N MET A 165 5.18 -3.01 3.20
CA MET A 165 6.53 -3.42 2.83
C MET A 165 6.98 -4.57 3.72
N GLU A 166 7.59 -5.60 3.13
CA GLU A 166 8.06 -6.79 3.87
C GLU A 166 7.05 -7.30 4.90
N PRO A 167 5.75 -7.46 4.58
CA PRO A 167 4.74 -7.73 5.59
C PRO A 167 4.94 -9.11 6.23
N ALA A 168 4.89 -9.14 7.57
CA ALA A 168 5.09 -10.37 8.36
C ALA A 168 3.86 -11.29 8.31
N ILE A 169 3.53 -11.78 7.12
CA ILE A 169 2.36 -12.63 6.85
C ILE A 169 2.78 -14.10 6.84
N MET A 170 1.91 -14.95 7.37
CA MET A 170 2.05 -16.39 7.19
C MET A 170 1.30 -16.86 5.95
N PRO A 171 1.87 -17.79 5.16
CA PRO A 171 1.24 -18.33 3.95
C PRO A 171 0.15 -19.37 4.26
N ILE A 172 -0.82 -19.01 5.10
CA ILE A 172 -1.89 -19.90 5.57
C ILE A 172 -3.21 -19.14 5.72
N LEU A 173 -4.32 -19.81 5.45
CA LEU A 173 -5.68 -19.36 5.81
C LEU A 173 -6.17 -19.98 7.11
N GLU A 174 -5.75 -21.20 7.39
CA GLU A 174 -6.07 -21.92 8.62
C GLU A 174 -4.78 -22.23 9.36
N PHE A 175 -4.78 -22.07 10.67
CA PHE A 175 -3.59 -22.41 11.44
C PHE A 175 -3.37 -23.91 11.39
N PRO A 176 -2.22 -24.39 10.89
CA PRO A 176 -1.93 -25.81 10.79
C PRO A 176 -1.81 -26.41 12.19
N GLN A 177 -2.26 -27.64 12.35
CA GLN A 177 -2.05 -28.40 13.59
C GLN A 177 -0.55 -28.55 13.90
N GLU A 178 0.28 -28.55 12.86
CA GLU A 178 1.73 -28.47 12.95
C GLU A 178 2.23 -27.31 12.12
N PRO A 179 3.11 -26.43 12.66
CA PRO A 179 3.67 -25.31 11.92
C PRO A 179 4.37 -25.79 10.65
N HIS A 180 4.20 -25.08 9.55
CA HIS A 180 4.93 -25.37 8.32
C HIS A 180 6.43 -25.26 8.60
N LYS A 181 7.21 -26.31 8.32
CA LYS A 181 8.64 -26.41 8.67
C LYS A 181 9.49 -25.25 8.16
N ARG A 182 9.09 -24.64 7.05
CA ARG A 182 9.82 -23.57 6.40
C ARG A 182 9.76 -22.25 7.18
N ASN A 183 8.63 -21.96 7.83
CA ASN A 183 8.39 -20.69 8.51
C ASN A 183 8.43 -20.79 10.05
N SER A 184 8.63 -22.01 10.60
CA SER A 184 8.57 -22.25 12.04
C SER A 184 9.75 -21.68 12.83
N TRP A 185 10.84 -21.32 12.18
CA TRP A 185 12.08 -20.93 12.84
C TRP A 185 12.10 -19.44 13.23
N TRP A 186 11.47 -18.56 12.46
CA TRP A 186 11.46 -17.12 12.74
C TRP A 186 10.24 -16.66 13.56
N THR A 187 9.20 -17.49 13.62
CA THR A 187 8.01 -17.18 14.43
C THR A 187 7.76 -18.29 15.44
N PRO A 188 8.48 -18.29 16.57
CA PRO A 188 8.26 -19.28 17.64
C PRO A 188 6.83 -19.21 18.15
N MET A 189 6.25 -20.35 18.56
CA MET A 189 4.89 -20.43 19.12
C MET A 189 4.65 -19.40 20.24
N GLN A 190 5.67 -19.05 21.01
CA GLN A 190 5.60 -18.02 22.04
C GLN A 190 5.13 -16.65 21.49
N ILE A 191 5.58 -16.27 20.30
CA ILE A 191 5.13 -15.01 19.66
C ILE A 191 3.65 -15.11 19.28
N TYR A 192 3.20 -16.26 18.78
CA TYR A 192 1.78 -16.47 18.50
C TYR A 192 0.93 -16.38 19.74
N GLU A 193 1.37 -17.00 20.83
CA GLU A 193 0.69 -16.91 22.12
C GLU A 193 0.69 -15.50 22.69
N ASP A 194 1.79 -14.77 22.56
CA ASP A 194 1.89 -13.39 23.04
C ASP A 194 0.96 -12.43 22.27
N VAL A 195 0.74 -12.69 21.00
CA VAL A 195 -0.07 -11.85 20.11
C VAL A 195 -1.54 -12.27 20.11
N TRP A 196 -1.82 -13.56 19.95
CA TRP A 196 -3.19 -14.08 19.74
C TRP A 196 -3.77 -14.86 20.93
N GLY A 197 -3.11 -14.85 22.08
CA GLY A 197 -3.65 -15.35 23.33
C GLY A 197 -2.91 -16.54 23.94
N LYS A 198 -2.98 -16.64 25.26
CA LYS A 198 -2.39 -17.73 26.06
C LYS A 198 -3.50 -18.53 26.75
N PRO A 199 -3.79 -19.78 26.31
CA PRO A 199 -3.17 -20.47 25.17
C PRO A 199 -3.48 -19.78 23.83
N PHE A 200 -2.69 -20.11 22.78
CA PHE A 200 -2.92 -19.60 21.43
C PHE A 200 -4.38 -19.80 20.99
N ASP A 201 -5.00 -18.74 20.49
CA ASP A 201 -6.36 -18.73 19.98
C ASP A 201 -6.35 -18.71 18.44
N PRO A 202 -6.59 -19.85 17.77
CA PRO A 202 -6.60 -19.93 16.31
C PRO A 202 -7.64 -19.01 15.66
N GLN A 203 -8.78 -18.77 16.32
CA GLN A 203 -9.82 -17.93 15.76
C GLN A 203 -9.40 -16.46 15.73
N LYS A 204 -8.78 -15.96 16.80
CA LYS A 204 -8.19 -14.61 16.80
C LYS A 204 -7.13 -14.44 15.72
N PHE A 205 -6.32 -15.48 15.49
CA PHE A 205 -5.36 -15.45 14.39
C PHE A 205 -6.07 -15.32 13.04
N ILE A 206 -7.08 -16.16 12.77
CA ILE A 206 -7.85 -16.13 11.52
C ILE A 206 -8.51 -14.75 11.32
N ASP A 207 -9.13 -14.21 12.35
CA ASP A 207 -9.83 -12.92 12.29
C ASP A 207 -8.91 -11.73 12.00
N ASP A 208 -7.62 -11.88 12.29
CA ASP A 208 -6.60 -10.83 12.13
C ASP A 208 -5.63 -11.08 10.98
N ASN A 209 -5.56 -12.30 10.44
CA ASN A 209 -4.66 -12.63 9.35
C ASN A 209 -5.08 -11.90 8.06
N PRO A 210 -4.20 -11.09 7.44
CA PRO A 210 -4.53 -10.33 6.23
C PRO A 210 -5.11 -11.16 5.10
N ALA A 211 -4.66 -12.40 4.91
CA ALA A 211 -5.18 -13.29 3.87
C ALA A 211 -6.65 -13.67 4.12
N ASN A 212 -7.03 -13.99 5.37
CA ASN A 212 -8.41 -14.29 5.74
C ASN A 212 -9.30 -13.07 5.62
N ILE A 213 -8.80 -11.90 6.03
CA ILE A 213 -9.50 -10.61 5.91
C ILE A 213 -9.77 -10.31 4.43
N ALA A 214 -8.78 -10.52 3.56
CA ALA A 214 -8.91 -10.31 2.13
C ALA A 214 -10.04 -11.17 1.53
N VAL A 215 -10.07 -12.46 1.86
CA VAL A 215 -11.15 -13.37 1.41
C VAL A 215 -12.51 -12.93 1.94
N ALA A 216 -12.61 -12.67 3.26
CA ALA A 216 -13.87 -12.30 3.89
C ALA A 216 -14.42 -10.95 3.40
N ASN A 217 -13.55 -9.99 3.10
CA ASN A 217 -13.91 -8.62 2.70
C ASN A 217 -13.71 -8.36 1.20
N ALA A 218 -13.49 -9.36 0.37
CA ALA A 218 -13.11 -9.20 -1.02
C ALA A 218 -14.01 -8.21 -1.78
N GLN A 219 -15.33 -8.38 -1.72
CA GLN A 219 -16.27 -7.47 -2.36
C GLN A 219 -16.16 -6.04 -1.83
N ARG A 220 -16.09 -5.86 -0.51
CA ARG A 220 -15.97 -4.55 0.13
C ARG A 220 -14.66 -3.85 -0.26
N ILE A 221 -13.57 -4.60 -0.38
CA ILE A 221 -12.27 -4.08 -0.82
C ILE A 221 -12.36 -3.61 -2.27
N ARG A 222 -12.94 -4.41 -3.16
CA ARG A 222 -13.17 -4.02 -4.56
C ARG A 222 -14.01 -2.75 -4.68
N ASP A 223 -15.14 -2.71 -3.97
CA ASP A 223 -16.08 -1.59 -4.02
C ASP A 223 -15.49 -0.29 -3.44
N SER A 224 -14.56 -0.40 -2.50
CA SER A 224 -13.91 0.75 -1.88
C SER A 224 -12.97 1.51 -2.81
N GLY A 225 -12.43 0.84 -3.84
CA GLY A 225 -11.40 1.37 -4.71
C GLY A 225 -10.05 1.60 -4.03
N LEU A 226 -9.76 0.85 -2.94
CA LEU A 226 -8.49 0.91 -2.24
C LEU A 226 -7.34 0.51 -3.16
N ASN A 227 -6.34 1.38 -3.28
CA ASN A 227 -5.10 1.07 -3.99
C ASN A 227 -4.16 0.31 -3.05
N ILE A 228 -3.62 -0.81 -3.51
CA ILE A 228 -2.77 -1.69 -2.69
C ILE A 228 -1.44 -1.91 -3.39
N TYR A 229 -0.34 -1.62 -2.70
CA TYR A 229 1.03 -1.96 -3.08
C TYR A 229 1.55 -3.01 -2.11
N LEU A 230 2.01 -4.15 -2.60
CA LEU A 230 2.57 -5.24 -1.80
C LEU A 230 4.00 -5.49 -2.27
N GLU A 231 4.97 -5.40 -1.35
CA GLU A 231 6.37 -5.48 -1.71
C GLU A 231 7.14 -6.36 -0.72
N VAL A 232 8.09 -7.15 -1.24
CA VAL A 232 8.97 -8.02 -0.46
C VAL A 232 10.29 -8.30 -1.20
N GLY A 233 11.39 -8.46 -0.46
CA GLY A 233 12.68 -8.89 -1.00
C GLY A 233 12.75 -10.41 -1.19
N ASP A 234 13.39 -10.87 -2.28
CA ASP A 234 13.56 -12.30 -2.57
C ASP A 234 14.69 -12.97 -1.73
N GLU A 235 15.54 -12.17 -1.10
CA GLU A 235 16.64 -12.58 -0.20
C GLU A 235 16.30 -12.30 1.28
N ASP A 236 15.02 -12.07 1.60
CA ASP A 236 14.58 -11.84 2.98
C ASP A 236 14.98 -13.01 3.88
N PHE A 237 15.90 -12.75 4.84
CA PHE A 237 16.40 -13.79 5.76
C PHE A 237 15.31 -14.34 6.70
N ILE A 238 14.21 -13.61 6.89
CA ILE A 238 13.02 -14.06 7.64
C ILE A 238 12.09 -14.88 6.73
N GLN A 239 12.31 -14.87 5.41
CA GLN A 239 11.50 -15.58 4.41
C GLN A 239 10.05 -15.08 4.31
N LEU A 240 9.83 -13.78 4.50
CA LEU A 240 8.50 -13.17 4.40
C LEU A 240 7.96 -13.15 2.96
N HIS A 241 8.83 -13.36 1.97
CA HIS A 241 8.42 -13.52 0.57
C HIS A 241 7.41 -14.66 0.37
N ASP A 242 7.52 -15.76 1.13
CA ASP A 242 6.55 -16.85 1.05
C ASP A 242 5.13 -16.37 1.43
N GLY A 243 5.02 -15.52 2.46
CA GLY A 243 3.74 -14.95 2.88
C GLY A 243 3.18 -13.88 1.95
N ALA A 244 4.07 -13.03 1.43
CA ALA A 244 3.69 -11.99 0.48
C ALA A 244 3.23 -12.59 -0.87
N GLU A 245 3.94 -13.60 -1.38
CA GLU A 245 3.58 -14.33 -2.60
C GLU A 245 2.24 -15.08 -2.42
N PHE A 246 2.04 -15.70 -1.26
CA PHE A 246 0.76 -16.30 -0.93
C PHE A 246 -0.39 -15.27 -0.89
N LEU A 247 -0.17 -14.10 -0.27
CA LEU A 247 -1.20 -13.05 -0.23
C LEU A 247 -1.47 -12.47 -1.62
N HIS A 248 -0.43 -12.27 -2.45
CA HIS A 248 -0.58 -11.91 -3.85
C HIS A 248 -1.54 -12.88 -4.56
N ARG A 249 -1.36 -14.19 -4.35
CA ARG A 249 -2.25 -15.21 -4.92
C ARG A 249 -3.66 -15.12 -4.37
N VAL A 250 -3.83 -14.88 -3.06
CA VAL A 250 -5.14 -14.67 -2.44
C VAL A 250 -5.84 -13.45 -3.04
N PHE A 251 -5.13 -12.35 -3.24
CA PHE A 251 -5.69 -11.16 -3.88
C PHE A 251 -6.14 -11.45 -5.31
N TRP A 252 -5.29 -12.14 -6.07
CA TRP A 252 -5.59 -12.54 -7.44
C TRP A 252 -6.85 -13.40 -7.52
N ASP A 253 -6.94 -14.44 -6.71
CA ASP A 253 -8.07 -15.38 -6.70
C ASP A 253 -9.39 -14.74 -6.24
N ASN A 254 -9.33 -13.57 -5.61
CA ASN A 254 -10.49 -12.79 -5.14
C ASN A 254 -10.70 -11.48 -5.91
N ASP A 255 -10.08 -11.32 -7.07
CA ASP A 255 -10.18 -10.12 -7.93
C ASP A 255 -9.85 -8.80 -7.20
N ILE A 256 -8.99 -8.84 -6.22
CA ILE A 256 -8.53 -7.65 -5.49
C ILE A 256 -7.35 -7.04 -6.27
N ARG A 257 -7.55 -5.84 -6.81
CA ARG A 257 -6.50 -5.11 -7.52
C ARG A 257 -5.37 -4.73 -6.58
N HIS A 258 -4.15 -5.00 -7.01
CA HIS A 258 -2.95 -4.65 -6.26
C HIS A 258 -1.73 -4.67 -7.19
N GLU A 259 -0.68 -3.96 -6.78
CA GLU A 259 0.67 -4.14 -7.32
C GLU A 259 1.44 -5.10 -6.41
N TYR A 260 2.15 -6.07 -7.00
CA TYR A 260 3.03 -6.98 -6.28
C TYR A 260 4.46 -6.86 -6.78
N HIS A 261 5.39 -6.55 -5.88
CA HIS A 261 6.80 -6.34 -6.19
C HIS A 261 7.67 -7.33 -5.40
N LEU A 262 8.19 -8.34 -6.08
CA LEU A 262 9.26 -9.20 -5.59
C LEU A 262 10.60 -8.58 -5.98
N VAL A 263 11.26 -7.92 -5.04
CA VAL A 263 12.48 -7.16 -5.30
C VAL A 263 13.69 -8.06 -5.25
N ARG A 264 14.38 -8.19 -6.39
CA ARG A 264 15.55 -9.05 -6.51
C ARG A 264 16.73 -8.53 -5.72
N TRP A 265 17.43 -9.48 -5.06
CA TRP A 265 18.62 -9.22 -4.24
C TRP A 265 18.34 -8.28 -3.05
N ALA A 266 17.11 -8.18 -2.66
CA ALA A 266 16.69 -7.38 -1.52
C ALA A 266 16.47 -8.28 -0.31
N ASP A 267 17.06 -7.88 0.81
CA ASP A 267 16.89 -8.49 2.11
C ASP A 267 15.75 -7.79 2.88
N HIS A 268 15.34 -8.34 4.02
CA HIS A 268 14.30 -7.79 4.91
C HIS A 268 14.50 -6.30 5.23
N VAL A 269 15.73 -5.94 5.53
CA VAL A 269 16.19 -4.57 5.75
C VAL A 269 17.57 -4.41 5.11
N GLY A 270 18.07 -3.21 4.99
CA GLY A 270 19.42 -3.00 4.46
C GLY A 270 19.47 -1.91 3.40
N LEU A 271 20.50 -1.96 2.55
CA LEU A 271 20.79 -0.88 1.60
C LEU A 271 19.66 -0.66 0.57
N SER A 272 18.95 -1.70 0.19
CA SER A 272 17.84 -1.61 -0.77
C SER A 272 16.64 -0.84 -0.25
N MET A 273 16.48 -0.76 1.08
CA MET A 273 15.30 -0.13 1.71
C MET A 273 15.11 1.33 1.35
N HIS A 274 16.18 2.06 1.10
CA HIS A 274 16.08 3.47 0.69
C HIS A 274 15.27 3.62 -0.61
N ASN A 275 15.65 2.90 -1.66
CA ASN A 275 14.96 2.96 -2.96
C ASN A 275 13.56 2.35 -2.88
N ARG A 276 13.41 1.21 -2.22
CA ARG A 276 12.12 0.53 -2.03
C ARG A 276 11.12 1.41 -1.30
N THR A 277 11.58 2.13 -0.27
CA THR A 277 10.75 3.14 0.42
C THR A 277 10.29 4.22 -0.56
N LYS A 278 11.19 4.74 -1.41
CA LYS A 278 10.83 5.76 -2.42
C LYS A 278 9.80 5.22 -3.43
N GLU A 279 9.95 3.99 -3.90
CA GLU A 279 9.00 3.33 -4.81
C GLU A 279 7.61 3.15 -4.18
N ALA A 280 7.55 2.61 -2.96
CA ALA A 280 6.30 2.48 -2.23
C ALA A 280 5.59 3.82 -1.99
N HIS A 281 6.37 4.88 -1.68
CA HIS A 281 5.83 6.22 -1.48
C HIS A 281 5.43 6.90 -2.79
N ALA A 282 6.11 6.62 -3.90
CA ALA A 282 5.70 7.07 -5.23
C ALA A 282 4.33 6.48 -5.63
N PHE A 283 4.10 5.20 -5.33
CA PHE A 283 2.78 4.58 -5.50
C PHE A 283 1.70 5.29 -4.66
N LEU A 284 1.99 5.55 -3.38
CA LEU A 284 1.05 6.27 -2.51
C LEU A 284 0.73 7.67 -3.02
N ALA A 285 1.75 8.39 -3.52
CA ALA A 285 1.58 9.71 -4.11
C ALA A 285 0.76 9.67 -5.42
N ALA A 286 1.00 8.66 -6.26
CA ALA A 286 0.22 8.46 -7.47
C ALA A 286 -1.27 8.22 -7.15
N ALA A 287 -1.57 7.44 -6.11
CA ALA A 287 -2.94 7.22 -5.65
C ALA A 287 -3.61 8.51 -5.15
N LEU A 288 -2.88 9.39 -4.44
CA LEU A 288 -3.40 10.71 -4.04
C LEU A 288 -3.77 11.58 -5.24
N MET A 289 -3.00 11.52 -6.32
CA MET A 289 -3.21 12.32 -7.53
C MET A 289 -4.22 11.68 -8.48
N GLY A 290 -4.22 10.36 -8.59
CA GLY A 290 -5.07 9.60 -9.49
C GLY A 290 -6.45 9.26 -8.94
N GLY A 291 -6.64 9.37 -7.62
CA GLY A 291 -7.87 8.98 -6.95
C GLY A 291 -8.00 7.46 -6.74
N LYS A 292 -9.20 7.04 -6.36
CA LYS A 292 -9.53 5.62 -6.19
C LYS A 292 -9.42 4.90 -7.52
N SER A 293 -8.87 3.69 -7.49
CA SER A 293 -8.90 2.82 -8.65
C SER A 293 -10.37 2.43 -8.91
N GLU A 294 -10.97 3.01 -9.93
CA GLU A 294 -12.32 2.61 -10.31
C GLU A 294 -12.28 1.18 -10.88
N PRO A 295 -13.27 0.34 -10.54
CA PRO A 295 -13.50 -0.88 -11.29
C PRO A 295 -13.63 -0.48 -12.77
N ILE A 296 -12.84 -1.11 -13.64
CA ILE A 296 -12.98 -0.79 -15.06
C ILE A 296 -14.24 -1.47 -15.57
N ASP A 297 -15.36 -0.82 -15.39
CA ASP A 297 -16.69 -1.25 -15.85
C ASP A 297 -16.97 -0.83 -17.28
N LEU A 298 -15.95 -0.81 -18.13
CA LEU A 298 -16.17 -0.57 -19.55
C LEU A 298 -16.57 -1.89 -20.23
N PRO A 299 -17.70 -1.93 -20.90
CA PRO A 299 -18.07 -3.10 -21.69
C PRO A 299 -16.98 -3.37 -22.73
N LEU A 300 -16.78 -4.64 -23.07
CA LEU A 300 -15.87 -5.01 -24.14
C LEU A 300 -16.26 -4.28 -25.43
N THR A 301 -15.27 -3.74 -26.15
CA THR A 301 -15.53 -3.19 -27.48
C THR A 301 -15.97 -4.31 -28.43
N PRO A 302 -16.68 -3.98 -29.52
CA PRO A 302 -17.05 -5.00 -30.52
C PRO A 302 -15.85 -5.81 -31.03
N GLU A 303 -14.70 -5.17 -31.22
CA GLU A 303 -13.45 -5.83 -31.63
C GLU A 303 -12.91 -6.78 -30.56
N GLN A 304 -12.95 -6.39 -29.30
CA GLN A 304 -12.54 -7.23 -28.17
C GLN A 304 -13.49 -8.42 -28.02
N LEU A 305 -14.80 -8.21 -28.16
CA LEU A 305 -15.79 -9.27 -28.13
C LEU A 305 -15.59 -10.24 -29.29
N GLN A 306 -15.42 -9.74 -30.52
CA GLN A 306 -15.14 -10.56 -31.69
C GLN A 306 -13.83 -11.37 -31.52
N TYR A 307 -12.80 -10.76 -30.95
CA TYR A 307 -11.55 -11.45 -30.64
C TYR A 307 -11.79 -12.57 -29.62
N ALA A 308 -12.47 -12.28 -28.51
CA ALA A 308 -12.78 -13.26 -27.49
C ALA A 308 -13.58 -14.44 -28.08
N GLN A 309 -14.61 -14.18 -28.92
CA GLN A 309 -15.37 -15.21 -29.65
C GLN A 309 -14.49 -16.04 -30.59
N SER A 310 -13.53 -15.41 -31.27
CA SER A 310 -12.60 -16.11 -32.15
C SER A 310 -11.66 -17.08 -31.45
N VAL A 311 -11.31 -16.77 -30.17
CA VAL A 311 -10.39 -17.57 -29.37
C VAL A 311 -11.12 -18.64 -28.57
N PHE A 312 -12.25 -18.33 -28.01
CA PHE A 312 -12.97 -19.16 -27.04
C PHE A 312 -14.20 -19.87 -27.62
N GLY A 313 -14.62 -19.53 -28.86
CA GLY A 313 -15.78 -20.08 -29.55
C GLY A 313 -17.04 -19.22 -29.42
N GLU A 314 -18.12 -19.59 -30.13
CA GLU A 314 -19.39 -18.86 -30.18
C GLU A 314 -20.29 -19.11 -28.93
N GLY A 315 -19.74 -19.47 -27.80
CA GLY A 315 -20.49 -19.54 -26.54
C GLY A 315 -20.93 -18.14 -26.06
N GLU A 316 -21.94 -18.10 -25.22
CA GLU A 316 -22.27 -16.88 -24.48
C GLU A 316 -21.03 -16.45 -23.67
N ILE A 317 -20.32 -15.41 -24.13
CA ILE A 317 -19.24 -14.82 -23.37
C ILE A 317 -19.90 -14.01 -22.29
N ASP A 318 -19.63 -14.36 -21.04
CA ASP A 318 -20.06 -13.55 -19.91
C ASP A 318 -19.50 -12.13 -20.14
N THR A 319 -20.39 -11.19 -20.37
CA THR A 319 -20.03 -9.79 -20.59
C THR A 319 -19.67 -9.07 -19.28
N GLU A 320 -19.79 -9.79 -18.15
CA GLU A 320 -19.34 -9.37 -16.81
C GLU A 320 -18.04 -10.11 -16.41
N PRO A 321 -16.97 -10.12 -17.24
CA PRO A 321 -15.70 -10.72 -16.85
C PRO A 321 -15.15 -9.97 -15.66
N THR A 322 -14.37 -10.67 -14.81
CA THR A 322 -13.63 -10.05 -13.74
C THR A 322 -12.78 -8.90 -14.28
N SER A 323 -12.47 -7.92 -13.44
CA SER A 323 -11.69 -6.74 -13.85
C SER A 323 -10.36 -7.11 -14.51
N ILE A 324 -9.72 -8.18 -14.02
CA ILE A 324 -8.45 -8.71 -14.53
C ILE A 324 -8.61 -9.23 -15.98
N MET A 325 -9.66 -9.99 -16.25
CA MET A 325 -9.93 -10.48 -17.60
C MET A 325 -10.21 -9.35 -18.60
N ARG A 326 -10.92 -8.32 -18.18
CA ARG A 326 -11.17 -7.14 -18.99
C ARG A 326 -9.87 -6.42 -19.36
N GLU A 327 -8.93 -6.38 -18.43
CA GLU A 327 -7.62 -5.76 -18.63
C GLU A 327 -6.75 -6.58 -19.60
N ASP A 328 -6.67 -7.89 -19.43
CA ASP A 328 -5.97 -8.80 -20.35
C ASP A 328 -6.55 -8.75 -21.77
N LEU A 329 -7.87 -8.73 -21.90
CA LEU A 329 -8.53 -8.60 -23.21
C LEU A 329 -8.32 -7.23 -23.85
N ARG A 330 -8.08 -6.17 -23.07
CA ARG A 330 -7.77 -4.84 -23.59
C ARG A 330 -6.33 -4.67 -24.00
N LEU A 331 -5.39 -5.17 -23.15
CA LEU A 331 -3.98 -4.88 -23.31
C LEU A 331 -3.30 -5.74 -24.37
N ALA A 332 -3.84 -6.93 -24.69
CA ALA A 332 -3.12 -7.87 -25.53
C ALA A 332 -3.94 -8.68 -26.54
N PRO A 333 -5.01 -8.17 -27.19
CA PRO A 333 -5.74 -8.99 -28.17
C PRO A 333 -4.83 -9.49 -29.29
N THR A 334 -3.84 -8.70 -29.70
CA THR A 334 -2.86 -9.05 -30.75
C THR A 334 -1.78 -10.03 -30.26
N ILE A 335 -1.25 -9.80 -29.08
CA ILE A 335 -0.21 -10.66 -28.48
C ILE A 335 -0.78 -12.04 -28.16
N HIS A 336 -1.96 -12.13 -27.59
CA HIS A 336 -2.65 -13.40 -27.36
C HIS A 336 -2.94 -14.15 -28.68
N ALA A 337 -3.40 -13.46 -29.71
CA ALA A 337 -3.65 -14.08 -31.00
C ALA A 337 -2.38 -14.61 -31.67
N GLU A 338 -1.27 -13.88 -31.54
CA GLU A 338 0.01 -14.29 -32.11
C GLU A 338 0.68 -15.43 -31.32
N LEU A 339 0.58 -15.44 -30.00
CA LEU A 339 1.16 -16.50 -29.17
C LEU A 339 0.32 -17.77 -29.16
N TRP A 340 -1.01 -17.67 -29.12
CA TRP A 340 -1.88 -18.83 -29.05
C TRP A 340 -1.97 -19.64 -30.35
N LYS A 341 -1.96 -18.98 -31.50
CA LYS A 341 -2.01 -19.69 -32.80
C LYS A 341 -0.80 -20.61 -33.03
N PRO A 342 0.45 -20.16 -32.81
CA PRO A 342 1.61 -21.03 -32.87
C PRO A 342 1.61 -22.15 -31.85
N LEU A 343 1.25 -21.85 -30.60
CA LEU A 343 1.19 -22.84 -29.52
C LEU A 343 0.12 -23.92 -29.78
N LYS A 344 -1.05 -23.57 -30.28
CA LYS A 344 -2.05 -24.54 -30.74
C LYS A 344 -1.57 -25.41 -31.91
N ARG A 345 -0.77 -24.86 -32.82
CA ARG A 345 -0.15 -25.66 -33.91
C ARG A 345 0.87 -26.64 -33.34
N LEU A 346 1.78 -26.17 -32.49
CA LEU A 346 2.79 -27.01 -31.84
C LEU A 346 2.14 -28.10 -30.99
N ALA A 347 1.11 -27.77 -30.22
CA ALA A 347 0.37 -28.74 -29.40
C ALA A 347 -0.40 -29.79 -30.24
N LYS A 348 -0.69 -29.51 -31.51
CA LYS A 348 -1.37 -30.45 -32.40
C LYS A 348 -0.45 -31.56 -32.89
N ASP A 349 0.81 -31.25 -33.03
CA ASP A 349 1.82 -32.13 -33.63
C ASP A 349 2.78 -32.76 -32.58
N ASP A 350 2.79 -32.25 -31.34
CA ASP A 350 3.63 -32.73 -30.24
C ASP A 350 2.78 -33.35 -29.13
N PRO A 351 2.94 -34.68 -28.82
CA PRO A 351 2.18 -35.37 -27.78
C PRO A 351 2.40 -34.80 -26.38
N ASP A 352 3.57 -34.28 -26.07
CA ASP A 352 3.90 -33.75 -24.75
C ASP A 352 3.35 -32.33 -24.56
N MET A 353 3.39 -31.52 -25.61
CA MET A 353 2.71 -30.23 -25.66
C MET A 353 1.19 -30.39 -25.63
N LYS A 354 0.64 -31.40 -26.32
CA LYS A 354 -0.79 -31.74 -26.24
C LYS A 354 -1.20 -32.17 -24.86
N ARG A 355 -0.33 -32.89 -24.15
CA ARG A 355 -0.56 -33.29 -22.75
C ARG A 355 -0.46 -32.10 -21.78
N ALA A 356 0.48 -31.20 -21.96
CA ALA A 356 0.60 -29.98 -21.18
C ALA A 356 -0.59 -29.03 -21.45
N TYR A 357 -0.95 -28.89 -22.70
CA TYR A 357 -2.07 -28.05 -23.14
C TYR A 357 -3.45 -28.58 -22.74
N GLY A 358 -3.64 -29.88 -22.75
CA GLY A 358 -4.87 -30.51 -22.28
C GLY A 358 -5.04 -30.50 -20.77
N LYS A 359 -3.98 -30.11 -20.03
CA LYS A 359 -4.01 -29.93 -18.58
C LYS A 359 -4.10 -28.45 -18.15
N LEU A 360 -3.84 -27.52 -19.08
CA LEU A 360 -4.24 -26.14 -18.82
C LEU A 360 -5.75 -26.18 -18.61
N PRO A 361 -6.29 -25.65 -17.51
CA PRO A 361 -7.72 -25.56 -17.36
C PRO A 361 -8.25 -24.96 -18.65
N LYS A 362 -9.15 -25.64 -19.32
CA LYS A 362 -9.98 -25.00 -20.35
C LYS A 362 -10.48 -23.79 -19.62
N THR A 363 -10.01 -22.65 -20.04
CA THR A 363 -10.21 -21.38 -19.35
C THR A 363 -11.62 -21.36 -18.81
N THR A 364 -11.77 -21.72 -17.54
CA THR A 364 -13.04 -21.76 -16.80
C THR A 364 -13.55 -20.34 -16.60
N ILE A 365 -12.80 -19.42 -17.11
CA ILE A 365 -13.01 -18.00 -17.22
C ILE A 365 -14.31 -17.63 -17.95
N ILE A 366 -14.85 -18.53 -18.78
CA ILE A 366 -16.05 -18.24 -19.62
C ILE A 366 -17.25 -19.13 -19.24
N GLN A 367 -17.15 -19.92 -18.18
CA GLN A 367 -18.21 -20.84 -17.79
C GLN A 367 -18.55 -20.79 -16.31
N GLU A 368 -18.66 -19.63 -15.70
CA GLU A 368 -19.53 -19.49 -14.53
C GLU A 368 -20.84 -18.83 -14.96
N LYS A 369 -21.89 -19.64 -14.82
CA LYS A 369 -23.28 -19.29 -15.08
C LYS A 369 -23.81 -18.26 -14.08
#